data_451a3959edfa33a3646a4fc28f9ce06d
#
_entry.id   451a3959edfa33a3646a4fc28f9ce06d
#
_cell.length_a   1.000
_cell.length_b   1.000
_cell.length_c   1.000
_cell.angle_alpha   90.00
_cell.angle_beta   90.00
_cell.angle_gamma   90.00
#
_symmetry.space_group_name_H-M   'P 1'
#
loop_
_entity.id
_entity.type
_entity.pdbx_description
1 polymer ?
#
loop_
_entity_poly.entity_id
_entity_poly.type
_entity_poly.pdbx_seq_one_letter_code
_entity_poly.pdbx_strand_id
1 'polypeptide(L)'
;LTRRGAPENAIMTTSNGTKALLAAASDCPEVRVACARNAEAAAWDALCSGRRICTVASGRNGKFSIEDAVCAGMIIEKMLALAPSNGGTEMELTDGAITAMALWHHFGPDLVYLCMESEHGKILQKLGFSEDIFYCGEIDSSAVVPYYRKGEKYGSVSSR
;
A
#
# COMPACT_ATOMS: atom_id res chain seq x y z
N LEU A 1 10.00 -17.06 5.41
CA LEU A 1 11.27 -16.27 5.38
C LEU A 1 11.76 -15.84 6.77
N THR A 2 10.98 -16.03 7.83
CA THR A 2 11.28 -15.51 9.18
C THR A 2 12.01 -16.47 10.12
N ARG A 3 12.42 -17.68 9.67
CA ARG A 3 12.97 -18.67 10.60
C ARG A 3 14.45 -19.04 10.45
N ARG A 4 15.18 -18.59 9.45
CA ARG A 4 16.64 -18.74 9.36
C ARG A 4 17.21 -17.61 8.50
N GLY A 5 17.72 -16.55 9.15
CA GLY A 5 18.54 -15.53 8.54
C GLY A 5 17.99 -15.01 7.20
N ALA A 6 17.16 -13.97 7.24
CA ALA A 6 16.74 -13.31 5.99
C ALA A 6 18.01 -12.99 5.17
N PRO A 7 18.01 -13.21 3.86
CA PRO A 7 19.16 -12.86 3.03
C PRO A 7 19.39 -11.35 3.13
N GLU A 8 20.65 -10.95 3.16
CA GLU A 8 21.03 -9.53 3.18
C GLU A 8 20.46 -8.78 1.95
N ASN A 9 20.38 -9.45 0.83
CA ASN A 9 19.81 -8.93 -0.41
C ASN A 9 18.86 -9.95 -1.04
N ALA A 10 17.74 -9.48 -1.57
CA ALA A 10 16.79 -10.30 -2.30
C ALA A 10 16.40 -9.60 -3.62
N ILE A 11 16.21 -10.37 -4.66
CA ILE A 11 15.64 -9.90 -5.92
C ILE A 11 14.17 -10.31 -5.94
N MET A 12 13.27 -9.35 -6.10
CA MET A 12 11.83 -9.60 -6.12
C MET A 12 11.20 -8.97 -7.37
N THR A 13 10.27 -9.69 -7.97
CA THR A 13 9.40 -9.16 -9.01
C THR A 13 7.97 -9.63 -8.79
N THR A 14 7.01 -8.81 -9.18
CA THR A 14 5.59 -9.13 -9.10
C THR A 14 4.90 -8.75 -10.42
N SER A 15 3.75 -9.35 -10.68
CA SER A 15 3.02 -9.12 -11.94
C SER A 15 2.51 -7.69 -12.08
N ASN A 16 2.13 -7.04 -10.99
CA ASN A 16 1.48 -5.72 -10.98
C ASN A 16 2.30 -4.69 -10.19
N GLY A 17 2.66 -4.98 -8.95
CA GLY A 17 3.33 -4.05 -8.04
C GLY A 17 4.64 -3.50 -8.59
N THR A 18 5.48 -4.34 -9.23
CA THR A 18 6.73 -3.89 -9.85
C THR A 18 6.48 -2.84 -10.94
N LYS A 19 5.44 -3.03 -11.77
CA LYS A 19 5.09 -2.08 -12.83
C LYS A 19 4.59 -0.76 -12.26
N ALA A 20 3.71 -0.83 -11.25
CA ALA A 20 3.18 0.36 -10.57
C ALA A 20 4.30 1.15 -9.88
N LEU A 21 5.21 0.45 -9.20
CA LEU A 21 6.36 1.05 -8.53
C LEU A 21 7.28 1.79 -9.51
N LEU A 22 7.63 1.15 -10.64
CA LEU A 22 8.47 1.77 -11.66
C LEU A 22 7.78 2.96 -12.36
N ALA A 23 6.46 2.86 -12.60
CA ALA A 23 5.69 3.97 -13.15
C ALA A 23 5.66 5.17 -12.18
N ALA A 24 5.37 4.93 -10.89
CA ALA A 24 5.42 5.99 -9.88
C ALA A 24 6.82 6.62 -9.78
N ALA A 25 7.88 5.82 -9.85
CA ALA A 25 9.26 6.29 -9.75
C ALA A 25 9.76 7.02 -11.01
N SER A 26 9.02 7.03 -12.12
CA SER A 26 9.37 7.87 -13.27
C SER A 26 9.17 9.36 -12.98
N ASP A 27 8.14 9.67 -12.20
CA ASP A 27 7.71 11.04 -11.94
C ASP A 27 7.98 11.51 -10.51
N CYS A 28 8.23 10.56 -9.59
CA CYS A 28 8.48 10.85 -8.19
C CYS A 28 9.89 10.42 -7.77
N PRO A 29 10.67 11.30 -7.11
CA PRO A 29 12.01 10.95 -6.66
C PRO A 29 12.03 9.93 -5.51
N GLU A 30 10.91 9.79 -4.80
CA GLU A 30 10.78 8.92 -3.66
C GLU A 30 9.41 8.25 -3.66
N VAL A 31 9.40 6.92 -3.65
CA VAL A 31 8.18 6.11 -3.64
C VAL A 31 8.19 5.20 -2.42
N ARG A 32 7.11 5.25 -1.65
CA ARG A 32 6.87 4.40 -0.48
C ARG A 32 6.05 3.19 -0.90
N VAL A 33 6.34 2.04 -0.30
CA VAL A 33 5.54 0.84 -0.49
C VAL A 33 4.65 0.67 0.76
N ALA A 34 3.35 0.68 0.53
CA ALA A 34 2.35 0.61 1.59
C ALA A 34 1.34 -0.52 1.34
N CYS A 35 0.81 -1.04 2.41
CA CYS A 35 -0.27 -2.03 2.43
C CYS A 35 -1.06 -1.89 3.75
N ALA A 36 -2.08 -2.72 3.96
CA ALA A 36 -2.85 -2.69 5.20
C ALA A 36 -1.97 -2.82 6.46
N ARG A 37 -0.95 -3.65 6.39
CA ARG A 37 -0.09 -3.96 7.54
C ARG A 37 0.79 -2.81 8.04
N ASN A 38 1.09 -1.84 7.20
CA ASN A 38 1.91 -0.67 7.56
C ASN A 38 1.22 0.67 7.22
N ALA A 39 -0.09 0.67 7.14
CA ALA A 39 -0.87 1.80 6.64
C ALA A 39 -0.64 3.09 7.46
N GLU A 40 -0.66 3.00 8.78
CA GLU A 40 -0.43 4.16 9.66
C GLU A 40 1.01 4.68 9.57
N ALA A 41 1.98 3.78 9.61
CA ALA A 41 3.39 4.16 9.47
C ALA A 41 3.68 4.82 8.12
N ALA A 42 3.11 4.28 7.03
CA ALA A 42 3.26 4.84 5.69
C ALA A 42 2.54 6.19 5.56
N ALA A 43 1.35 6.35 6.16
CA ALA A 43 0.62 7.60 6.20
C ALA A 43 1.42 8.69 6.93
N TRP A 44 1.93 8.39 8.12
CA TRP A 44 2.76 9.31 8.89
C TRP A 44 4.02 9.74 8.15
N ASP A 45 4.75 8.78 7.60
CA ASP A 45 5.98 9.06 6.86
C ASP A 45 5.73 9.88 5.58
N ALA A 46 4.61 9.63 4.90
CA ALA A 46 4.20 10.44 3.76
C ALA A 46 3.89 11.89 4.15
N LEU A 47 3.17 12.12 5.25
CA LEU A 47 2.88 13.45 5.79
C LEU A 47 4.15 14.21 6.17
N CYS A 48 5.11 13.54 6.80
CA CYS A 48 6.39 14.14 7.18
C CYS A 48 7.20 14.64 5.97
N SER A 49 6.90 14.19 4.76
CA SER A 49 7.54 14.70 3.55
C SER A 49 7.19 16.16 3.22
N GLY A 50 6.08 16.68 3.73
CA GLY A 50 5.56 18.01 3.45
C GLY A 50 5.22 18.27 1.97
N ARG A 51 5.04 17.21 1.17
CA ARG A 51 4.79 17.25 -0.26
C ARG A 51 3.35 16.85 -0.59
N ARG A 52 2.94 17.17 -1.83
CA ARG A 52 1.72 16.59 -2.39
C ARG A 52 1.89 15.06 -2.48
N ILE A 53 0.93 14.33 -1.96
CA ILE A 53 0.95 12.87 -1.89
C ILE A 53 0.01 12.30 -2.95
N CYS A 54 0.47 11.27 -3.65
CA CYS A 54 -0.35 10.49 -4.57
C CYS A 54 -0.30 9.02 -4.15
N THR A 55 -1.46 8.41 -3.92
CA THR A 55 -1.59 6.97 -3.72
C THR A 55 -1.79 6.29 -5.07
N VAL A 56 -0.99 5.24 -5.33
CA VAL A 56 -1.04 4.49 -6.59
C VAL A 56 -1.45 3.05 -6.29
N ALA A 57 -2.67 2.70 -6.68
CA ALA A 57 -3.13 1.32 -6.65
C ALA A 57 -2.46 0.52 -7.77
N SER A 58 -1.87 -0.64 -7.45
CA SER A 58 -1.14 -1.45 -8.44
C SER A 58 -2.07 -2.10 -9.47
N GLY A 59 -3.30 -2.32 -9.09
CA GLY A 59 -4.28 -3.00 -9.91
C GLY A 59 -3.94 -4.47 -10.17
N ARG A 60 -4.70 -5.09 -11.03
CA ARG A 60 -4.48 -6.48 -11.44
C ARG A 60 -4.61 -6.62 -12.96
N ASN A 61 -3.52 -7.02 -13.62
CA ASN A 61 -3.46 -7.19 -15.09
C ASN A 61 -3.97 -5.95 -15.84
N GLY A 62 -3.64 -4.74 -15.36
CA GLY A 62 -4.08 -3.47 -15.92
C GLY A 62 -5.55 -3.12 -15.66
N LYS A 63 -6.23 -3.85 -14.76
CA LYS A 63 -7.61 -3.60 -14.34
C LYS A 63 -7.66 -3.06 -12.92
N PHE A 64 -8.80 -2.50 -12.57
CA PHE A 64 -9.12 -2.09 -11.21
C PHE A 64 -9.05 -3.28 -10.23
N SER A 65 -8.51 -3.03 -9.04
CA SER A 65 -8.49 -3.96 -7.91
C SER A 65 -9.18 -3.26 -6.74
N ILE A 66 -10.23 -3.89 -6.23
CA ILE A 66 -11.00 -3.32 -5.13
C ILE A 66 -10.19 -3.31 -3.84
N GLU A 67 -9.37 -4.32 -3.62
CA GLU A 67 -8.49 -4.44 -2.44
C GLU A 67 -7.49 -3.28 -2.38
N ASP A 68 -6.90 -2.94 -3.53
CA ASP A 68 -5.95 -1.84 -3.64
C ASP A 68 -6.64 -0.49 -3.39
N ALA A 69 -7.83 -0.30 -3.96
CA ALA A 69 -8.59 0.95 -3.81
C ALA A 69 -9.05 1.15 -2.35
N VAL A 70 -9.52 0.10 -1.68
CA VAL A 70 -9.89 0.13 -0.27
C VAL A 70 -8.67 0.41 0.61
N CYS A 71 -7.55 -0.23 0.34
CA CYS A 71 -6.29 0.02 1.04
C CYS A 71 -5.81 1.47 0.84
N ALA A 72 -5.92 2.03 -0.36
CA ALA A 72 -5.61 3.43 -0.63
C ALA A 72 -6.51 4.37 0.20
N GLY A 73 -7.81 4.08 0.26
CA GLY A 73 -8.77 4.85 1.07
C GLY A 73 -8.43 4.83 2.55
N MET A 74 -8.06 3.67 3.10
CA MET A 74 -7.59 3.52 4.47
C MET A 74 -6.37 4.39 4.77
N ILE A 75 -5.36 4.36 3.89
CA ILE A 75 -4.14 5.16 4.06
C ILE A 75 -4.47 6.65 4.02
N ILE A 76 -5.35 7.10 3.11
CA ILE A 76 -5.78 8.49 3.03
C ILE A 76 -6.51 8.92 4.31
N GLU A 77 -7.42 8.10 4.83
CA GLU A 77 -8.11 8.40 6.09
C GLU A 77 -7.13 8.53 7.26
N LYS A 78 -6.14 7.64 7.36
CA LYS A 78 -5.08 7.74 8.37
C LYS A 78 -4.26 9.03 8.20
N MET A 79 -3.94 9.43 6.98
CA MET A 79 -3.28 10.72 6.73
C MET A 79 -4.12 11.89 7.26
N LEU A 80 -5.42 11.92 6.99
CA LEU A 80 -6.32 12.96 7.49
C LEU A 80 -6.37 12.99 9.02
N ALA A 81 -6.42 11.83 9.66
CA ALA A 81 -6.42 11.72 11.11
C ALA A 81 -5.10 12.18 11.75
N LEU A 82 -3.97 11.94 11.11
CA LEU A 82 -2.64 12.28 11.60
C LEU A 82 -2.17 13.70 11.25
N ALA A 83 -2.76 14.32 10.22
CA ALA A 83 -2.35 15.66 9.75
C ALA A 83 -2.35 16.74 10.84
N PRO A 84 -3.34 16.84 11.74
CA PRO A 84 -3.32 17.82 12.83
C PRO A 84 -2.11 17.67 13.76
N SER A 85 -1.69 16.44 14.05
CA SER A 85 -0.55 16.14 14.91
C SER A 85 0.79 16.50 14.28
N ASN A 86 0.85 16.60 12.96
CA ASN A 86 2.05 16.99 12.21
C ASN A 86 2.12 18.50 11.93
N GLY A 87 1.23 19.31 12.52
CA GLY A 87 1.16 20.73 12.26
C GLY A 87 0.71 21.07 10.84
N GLY A 88 0.11 20.11 10.14
CA GLY A 88 -0.35 20.24 8.77
C GLY A 88 -1.60 21.11 8.65
N THR A 89 -1.71 21.75 7.49
CA THR A 89 -2.93 22.43 7.05
C THR A 89 -3.96 21.43 6.57
N GLU A 90 -5.19 21.88 6.37
CA GLU A 90 -6.26 21.10 5.76
C GLU A 90 -5.81 20.45 4.46
N MET A 91 -6.05 19.15 4.34
CA MET A 91 -5.68 18.38 3.14
C MET A 91 -6.80 18.49 2.10
N GLU A 92 -6.44 18.94 0.92
CA GLU A 92 -7.35 18.96 -0.23
C GLU A 92 -7.35 17.59 -0.91
N LEU A 93 -8.55 17.02 -1.08
CA LEU A 93 -8.74 15.70 -1.65
C LEU A 93 -9.24 15.78 -3.10
N THR A 94 -8.70 14.93 -3.95
CA THR A 94 -9.25 14.72 -5.31
C THR A 94 -10.45 13.78 -5.29
N ASP A 95 -11.25 13.78 -6.35
CA ASP A 95 -12.40 12.85 -6.50
C ASP A 95 -11.96 11.39 -6.35
N GLY A 96 -10.79 11.03 -6.86
CA GLY A 96 -10.23 9.70 -6.69
C GLY A 96 -9.95 9.34 -5.23
N ALA A 97 -9.42 10.29 -4.45
CA ALA A 97 -9.18 10.11 -3.03
C ALA A 97 -10.51 9.96 -2.25
N ILE A 98 -11.50 10.80 -2.56
CA ILE A 98 -12.84 10.71 -1.96
C ILE A 98 -13.50 9.36 -2.28
N THR A 99 -13.38 8.89 -3.52
CA THR A 99 -13.91 7.59 -3.93
C THR A 99 -13.23 6.44 -3.19
N ALA A 100 -11.91 6.46 -3.07
CA ALA A 100 -11.17 5.44 -2.34
C ALA A 100 -11.58 5.39 -0.85
N MET A 101 -11.76 6.56 -0.22
CA MET A 101 -12.26 6.63 1.16
C MET A 101 -13.69 6.10 1.31
N ALA A 102 -14.57 6.39 0.36
CA ALA A 102 -15.94 5.84 0.37
C ALA A 102 -15.92 4.29 0.29
N LEU A 103 -15.03 3.74 -0.51
CA LEU A 103 -14.83 2.29 -0.58
C LEU A 103 -14.27 1.73 0.75
N TRP A 104 -13.33 2.41 1.37
CA TRP A 104 -12.80 2.04 2.68
C TRP A 104 -13.90 2.07 3.75
N HIS A 105 -14.71 3.13 3.82
CA HIS A 105 -15.81 3.23 4.79
C HIS A 105 -16.85 2.13 4.61
N HIS A 106 -17.07 1.66 3.39
CA HIS A 106 -18.03 0.61 3.11
C HIS A 106 -17.47 -0.80 3.37
N PHE A 107 -16.24 -1.09 2.95
CA PHE A 107 -15.67 -2.43 2.97
C PHE A 107 -14.63 -2.64 4.08
N GLY A 108 -14.02 -1.56 4.59
CA GLY A 108 -12.93 -1.64 5.55
C GLY A 108 -13.25 -2.31 6.88
N PRO A 109 -14.48 -2.22 7.42
CA PRO A 109 -14.83 -2.92 8.65
C PRO A 109 -14.61 -4.43 8.61
N ASP A 110 -14.63 -5.03 7.41
CA ASP A 110 -14.28 -6.45 7.23
C ASP A 110 -13.36 -6.62 6.00
N LEU A 111 -12.13 -6.13 6.14
CA LEU A 111 -11.12 -6.17 5.08
C LEU A 111 -10.78 -7.61 4.65
N VAL A 112 -10.75 -8.54 5.60
CA VAL A 112 -10.48 -9.95 5.30
C VAL A 112 -11.60 -10.54 4.45
N TYR A 113 -12.86 -10.27 4.79
CA TYR A 113 -14.00 -10.70 4.00
C TYR A 113 -13.96 -10.12 2.58
N LEU A 114 -13.69 -8.81 2.45
CA LEU A 114 -13.50 -8.20 1.14
C LEU A 114 -12.43 -8.91 0.32
N CYS A 115 -11.27 -9.15 0.93
CA CYS A 115 -10.17 -9.84 0.25
C CYS A 115 -10.55 -11.26 -0.18
N MET A 116 -11.32 -11.99 0.65
CA MET A 116 -11.82 -13.33 0.32
C MET A 116 -12.80 -13.33 -0.85
N GLU A 117 -13.70 -12.35 -0.91
CA GLU A 117 -14.71 -12.24 -1.96
C GLU A 117 -14.20 -11.62 -3.26
N SER A 118 -13.05 -10.98 -3.23
CA SER A 118 -12.43 -10.41 -4.42
C SER A 118 -12.06 -11.47 -5.47
N GLU A 119 -11.91 -11.08 -6.72
CA GLU A 119 -11.46 -11.98 -7.79
C GLU A 119 -10.11 -12.63 -7.46
N HIS A 120 -9.21 -11.87 -6.85
CA HIS A 120 -7.88 -12.37 -6.50
C HIS A 120 -7.92 -13.31 -5.31
N GLY A 121 -8.67 -12.95 -4.28
CA GLY A 121 -8.85 -13.78 -3.10
C GLY A 121 -9.44 -15.15 -3.41
N LYS A 122 -10.44 -15.21 -4.30
CA LYS A 122 -11.01 -16.48 -4.79
C LYS A 122 -9.98 -17.37 -5.49
N ILE A 123 -9.00 -16.78 -6.15
CA ILE A 123 -7.89 -17.53 -6.76
C ILE A 123 -6.92 -18.04 -5.68
N LEU A 124 -6.54 -17.20 -4.73
CA LEU A 124 -5.68 -17.60 -3.62
C LEU A 124 -6.29 -18.77 -2.82
N GLN A 125 -7.59 -18.70 -2.52
CA GLN A 125 -8.30 -19.78 -1.85
C GLN A 125 -8.24 -21.10 -2.64
N LYS A 126 -8.49 -21.06 -3.95
CA LYS A 126 -8.40 -22.24 -4.82
C LYS A 126 -6.99 -22.84 -4.89
N LEU A 127 -5.95 -22.02 -4.69
CA LEU A 127 -4.56 -22.44 -4.65
C LEU A 127 -4.09 -22.88 -3.25
N GLY A 128 -4.97 -22.81 -2.23
CA GLY A 128 -4.65 -23.20 -0.85
C GLY A 128 -3.93 -22.12 -0.03
N PHE A 129 -3.95 -20.86 -0.47
CA PHE A 129 -3.29 -19.72 0.19
C PHE A 129 -4.26 -18.84 1.00
N SER A 130 -5.31 -19.44 1.59
CA SER A 130 -6.28 -18.69 2.40
C SER A 130 -5.64 -18.00 3.61
N GLU A 131 -4.63 -18.60 4.22
CA GLU A 131 -3.91 -18.01 5.36
C GLU A 131 -3.19 -16.72 4.99
N ASP A 132 -2.72 -16.59 3.76
CA ASP A 132 -2.08 -15.36 3.28
C ASP A 132 -3.07 -14.19 3.26
N ILE A 133 -4.37 -14.45 3.02
CA ILE A 133 -5.42 -13.43 3.03
C ILE A 133 -5.58 -12.86 4.45
N PHE A 134 -5.64 -13.72 5.46
CA PHE A 134 -5.71 -13.28 6.86
C PHE A 134 -4.47 -12.45 7.24
N TYR A 135 -3.28 -12.94 6.88
CA TYR A 135 -2.03 -12.22 7.13
C TYR A 135 -2.00 -10.84 6.45
N CYS A 136 -2.45 -10.75 5.20
CA CYS A 136 -2.49 -9.48 4.46
C CYS A 136 -3.57 -8.53 4.98
N GLY A 137 -4.65 -9.05 5.58
CA GLY A 137 -5.73 -8.27 6.15
C GLY A 137 -5.46 -7.69 7.55
N GLU A 138 -4.33 -8.05 8.18
CA GLU A 138 -3.92 -7.45 9.46
C GLU A 138 -3.58 -5.95 9.26
N ILE A 139 -4.28 -5.08 9.97
CA ILE A 139 -4.07 -3.63 9.88
C ILE A 139 -3.00 -3.21 10.89
N ASP A 140 -2.05 -2.36 10.44
CA ASP A 140 -1.01 -1.72 11.26
C ASP A 140 -0.16 -2.68 12.11
N SER A 141 0.03 -3.91 11.63
CA SER A 141 0.85 -4.91 12.31
C SER A 141 2.36 -4.76 12.05
N SER A 142 2.77 -3.75 11.29
CA SER A 142 4.17 -3.43 10.97
C SER A 142 4.41 -1.93 10.92
N ALA A 143 5.51 -1.48 11.50
CA ALA A 143 5.98 -0.09 11.39
C ALA A 143 6.99 0.12 10.26
N VAL A 144 7.32 -0.91 9.50
CA VAL A 144 8.33 -0.81 8.43
C VAL A 144 7.71 -0.17 7.19
N VAL A 145 8.31 0.93 6.72
CA VAL A 145 7.94 1.60 5.47
C VAL A 145 9.06 1.41 4.46
N PRO A 146 8.91 0.51 3.49
CA PRO A 146 9.91 0.33 2.45
C PRO A 146 9.91 1.50 1.46
N TYR A 147 11.08 1.93 1.04
CA TYR A 147 11.31 2.98 0.05
C TYR A 147 11.95 2.41 -1.20
N TYR A 148 11.40 2.78 -2.34
CA TYR A 148 12.07 2.57 -3.60
C TYR A 148 12.90 3.77 -3.96
N ARG A 149 14.16 3.51 -4.32
CA ARG A 149 15.10 4.50 -4.88
C ARG A 149 15.57 4.04 -6.24
N LYS A 150 15.47 4.94 -7.21
CA LYS A 150 15.98 4.68 -8.55
C LYS A 150 17.50 4.74 -8.51
N GLY A 151 18.17 3.66 -8.89
CA GLY A 151 19.62 3.60 -9.11
C GLY A 151 19.97 3.77 -10.58
N GLU A 152 21.26 3.92 -10.89
CA GLU A 152 21.75 4.06 -12.28
C GLU A 152 21.43 2.83 -13.14
N LYS A 153 21.54 1.63 -12.57
CA LYS A 153 21.34 0.36 -13.28
C LYS A 153 20.15 -0.43 -12.76
N TYR A 154 19.89 -0.39 -11.45
CA TYR A 154 18.78 -1.07 -10.79
C TYR A 154 18.17 -0.15 -9.75
N GLY A 155 16.86 -0.28 -9.51
CA GLY A 155 16.23 0.32 -8.36
C GLY A 155 16.37 -0.60 -7.13
N SER A 156 16.41 -0.01 -5.95
CA SER A 156 16.45 -0.75 -4.69
C SER A 156 15.30 -0.34 -3.78
N VAL A 157 14.83 -1.30 -2.98
CA VAL A 157 13.89 -1.06 -1.90
C VAL A 157 14.62 -1.30 -0.58
N SER A 158 14.56 -0.32 0.31
CA SER A 158 15.11 -0.40 1.66
C SER A 158 14.13 0.17 2.67
N SER A 159 14.21 -0.23 3.95
CA SER A 159 13.54 0.47 5.06
C SER A 159 14.46 1.56 5.62
N ARG A 160 13.87 2.59 6.17
CA ARG A 160 14.55 3.53 7.06
C ARG A 160 14.57 2.99 8.47
#